data_914d12979abee26ff71d76584e6b83b0
#
_entry.id   914d12979abee26ff71d76584e6b83b0
#
_cell.length_a   1.000
_cell.length_b   1.000
_cell.length_c   1.000
_cell.angle_alpha   90.00
_cell.angle_beta   90.00
_cell.angle_gamma   90.00
#
_symmetry.space_group_name_H-M   'P 1'
#
loop_
_entity.id
_entity.type
_entity.pdbx_description
1 polymer ?
#
loop_
_entity_poly.entity_id
_entity_poly.type
_entity_poly.pdbx_seq_one_letter_code
_entity_poly.pdbx_strand_id
1 'polypeptide(L)'
;MWPFSFPSKKDQTVHHRKLDADFAIAGQITPEQVQAIADAGFKSILCARPDQEEPGQPSFAAIAGAAERAGLAAVHIPVSGGLTEGALIRAEQVFRDLPKPIFGYCRSGARAGSLYSAIKSAVR
;
A
#
# COMPACT_ATOMS: atom_id res chain seq x y z
N MET A 1 8.82 -30.17 21.76
CA MET A 1 9.50 -29.34 20.90
C MET A 1 9.20 -29.67 19.46
N TRP A 2 9.15 -28.69 18.71
CA TRP A 2 8.65 -28.79 17.40
C TRP A 2 9.77 -28.93 16.42
N PRO A 3 9.91 -30.04 15.81
CA PRO A 3 11.04 -30.21 14.90
C PRO A 3 10.84 -29.56 13.56
N PHE A 4 9.69 -29.01 13.34
CA PHE A 4 9.46 -28.40 12.06
C PHE A 4 9.69 -26.95 12.08
N SER A 5 10.14 -26.48 10.97
CA SER A 5 10.14 -25.11 10.70
C SER A 5 8.95 -24.80 9.89
N PHE A 6 8.00 -24.09 10.46
CA PHE A 6 6.94 -23.53 9.67
C PHE A 6 7.48 -22.27 9.01
N PRO A 7 6.98 -21.92 7.84
CA PRO A 7 7.33 -20.64 7.28
C PRO A 7 7.03 -19.57 8.31
N SER A 8 8.05 -18.87 8.74
CA SER A 8 7.86 -17.78 9.66
C SER A 8 7.26 -16.61 8.90
N LYS A 9 6.80 -15.62 9.63
CA LYS A 9 6.27 -14.42 8.98
C LYS A 9 7.34 -13.71 8.16
N LYS A 10 8.60 -13.92 8.48
CA LYS A 10 9.68 -13.39 7.68
C LYS A 10 9.71 -13.96 6.29
N ASP A 11 9.30 -15.21 6.14
CA ASP A 11 9.31 -15.85 4.83
C ASP A 11 8.21 -15.29 3.94
N GLN A 12 7.29 -14.52 4.53
CA GLN A 12 6.22 -13.87 3.79
C GLN A 12 6.48 -12.39 3.62
N THR A 13 7.73 -11.99 3.80
CA THR A 13 8.12 -10.59 3.65
C THR A 13 7.73 -10.09 2.26
N VAL A 14 7.10 -8.93 2.22
CA VAL A 14 6.65 -8.31 0.99
C VAL A 14 7.72 -7.33 0.54
N HIS A 15 8.18 -7.51 -0.69
CA HIS A 15 9.18 -6.61 -1.24
C HIS A 15 8.63 -5.20 -1.32
N HIS A 16 9.38 -4.27 -0.81
CA HIS A 16 9.01 -2.86 -0.84
C HIS A 16 10.26 -2.01 -0.72
N ARG A 17 10.13 -0.74 -1.02
CA ARG A 17 11.21 0.21 -0.89
C ARG A 17 10.72 1.41 -0.09
N LYS A 18 11.37 1.69 1.02
CA LYS A 18 11.02 2.87 1.82
C LYS A 18 11.51 4.12 1.10
N LEU A 19 10.61 5.08 0.96
CA LEU A 19 10.99 6.39 0.43
C LEU A 19 11.44 7.30 1.57
N ASP A 20 10.82 7.16 2.73
CA ASP A 20 11.24 7.84 3.95
C ASP A 20 10.61 7.08 5.13
N ALA A 21 10.62 7.69 6.31
CA ALA A 21 10.09 7.05 7.51
C ALA A 21 8.59 6.82 7.46
N ASP A 22 7.87 7.57 6.62
CA ASP A 22 6.41 7.56 6.61
C ASP A 22 5.80 6.77 5.46
N PHE A 23 6.56 6.44 4.42
CA PHE A 23 5.98 5.87 3.22
C PHE A 23 6.93 4.90 2.53
N ALA A 24 6.36 3.78 2.11
CA ALA A 24 7.08 2.80 1.28
C ALA A 24 6.25 2.48 0.06
N ILE A 25 6.89 2.01 -1.00
CA ILE A 25 6.21 1.63 -2.23
C ILE A 25 6.48 0.17 -2.59
N ALA A 26 5.52 -0.42 -3.29
CA ALA A 26 5.61 -1.81 -3.69
C ALA A 26 4.77 -2.07 -4.93
N GLY A 27 5.04 -3.19 -5.60
CA GLY A 27 4.17 -3.70 -6.64
C GLY A 27 2.94 -4.36 -6.04
N GLN A 28 2.11 -4.93 -6.91
CA GLN A 28 0.85 -5.54 -6.50
C GLN A 28 1.05 -6.56 -5.39
N ILE A 29 0.19 -6.50 -4.39
CA ILE A 29 0.18 -7.44 -3.28
C ILE A 29 -1.08 -8.30 -3.33
N THR A 30 -1.09 -9.34 -2.52
CA THR A 30 -2.25 -10.23 -2.37
C THR A 30 -2.84 -10.06 -0.97
N PRO A 31 -4.10 -10.46 -0.77
CA PRO A 31 -4.68 -10.40 0.57
C PRO A 31 -3.87 -11.19 1.59
N GLU A 32 -3.26 -12.30 1.17
CA GLU A 32 -2.47 -13.14 2.08
C GLU A 32 -1.21 -12.45 2.57
N GLN A 33 -0.74 -11.45 1.86
CA GLN A 33 0.48 -10.72 2.24
C GLN A 33 0.21 -9.59 3.24
N VAL A 34 -1.05 -9.25 3.46
CA VAL A 34 -1.39 -8.07 4.26
C VAL A 34 -0.95 -8.24 5.71
N GLN A 35 -1.08 -9.44 6.27
CA GLN A 35 -0.65 -9.65 7.65
C GLN A 35 0.86 -9.39 7.80
N ALA A 36 1.65 -9.80 6.81
CA ALA A 36 3.10 -9.56 6.86
C ALA A 36 3.40 -8.06 6.82
N ILE A 37 2.60 -7.29 6.09
CA ILE A 37 2.75 -5.84 6.05
C ILE A 37 2.47 -5.24 7.43
N ALA A 38 1.41 -5.70 8.09
CA ALA A 38 1.11 -5.25 9.45
C ALA A 38 2.23 -5.63 10.41
N ASP A 39 2.75 -6.85 10.29
CA ASP A 39 3.82 -7.33 11.15
C ASP A 39 5.11 -6.55 10.95
N ALA A 40 5.31 -6.00 9.77
CA ALA A 40 6.49 -5.16 9.50
C ALA A 40 6.37 -3.76 10.08
N GLY A 41 5.23 -3.42 10.70
CA GLY A 41 5.08 -2.16 11.39
C GLY A 41 4.28 -1.11 10.65
N PHE A 42 3.81 -1.40 9.44
CA PHE A 42 2.98 -0.45 8.72
C PHE A 42 1.61 -0.32 9.38
N LYS A 43 1.04 0.86 9.30
CA LYS A 43 -0.24 1.16 9.91
C LYS A 43 -1.35 1.35 8.89
N SER A 44 -1.00 1.61 7.65
CA SER A 44 -1.98 1.87 6.59
C SER A 44 -1.49 1.32 5.27
N ILE A 45 -2.45 1.01 4.39
CA ILE A 45 -2.19 0.60 3.02
C ILE A 45 -2.90 1.58 2.08
N LEU A 46 -2.17 2.04 1.08
CA LEU A 46 -2.74 2.89 0.04
C LEU A 46 -2.56 2.20 -1.30
N CYS A 47 -3.66 2.04 -2.03
CA CYS A 47 -3.63 1.45 -3.37
C CYS A 47 -3.78 2.55 -4.41
N ALA A 48 -2.78 2.70 -5.27
CA ALA A 48 -2.83 3.64 -6.38
C ALA A 48 -3.19 2.98 -7.70
N ARG A 49 -3.51 1.69 -7.66
CA ARG A 49 -3.80 0.92 -8.86
C ARG A 49 -5.31 0.81 -9.08
N PRO A 50 -5.82 1.18 -10.27
CA PRO A 50 -7.23 0.90 -10.58
C PRO A 50 -7.49 -0.60 -10.55
N ASP A 51 -8.70 -0.99 -10.16
CA ASP A 51 -9.11 -2.37 -10.23
C ASP A 51 -9.22 -2.82 -11.68
N GLN A 52 -9.05 -4.11 -11.89
CA GLN A 52 -9.29 -4.74 -13.20
C GLN A 52 -8.35 -4.26 -14.31
N GLU A 53 -7.14 -3.87 -13.95
CA GLU A 53 -6.15 -3.55 -14.98
C GLU A 53 -5.68 -4.79 -15.71
N GLU A 54 -5.74 -5.95 -15.05
CA GLU A 54 -5.40 -7.21 -15.72
C GLU A 54 -6.18 -8.36 -15.10
N PRO A 55 -6.35 -9.46 -15.84
CA PRO A 55 -7.07 -10.62 -15.30
C PRO A 55 -6.36 -11.17 -14.06
N GLY A 56 -7.16 -11.57 -13.09
CA GLY A 56 -6.60 -12.16 -11.87
C GLY A 56 -6.05 -11.19 -10.85
N GLN A 57 -6.09 -9.91 -11.14
CA GLN A 57 -5.63 -8.91 -10.19
C GLN A 57 -6.51 -8.89 -8.95
N PRO A 58 -5.93 -8.99 -7.75
CA PRO A 58 -6.74 -8.82 -6.53
C PRO A 58 -7.39 -7.45 -6.51
N SER A 59 -8.67 -7.42 -6.17
CA SER A 59 -9.38 -6.14 -6.08
C SER A 59 -8.94 -5.37 -4.85
N PHE A 60 -9.12 -4.05 -4.89
CA PHE A 60 -8.86 -3.27 -3.69
C PHE A 60 -9.75 -3.73 -2.54
N ALA A 61 -11.01 -4.09 -2.84
CA ALA A 61 -11.92 -4.55 -1.78
C ALA A 61 -11.35 -5.76 -1.04
N ALA A 62 -10.73 -6.70 -1.75
CA ALA A 62 -10.13 -7.87 -1.11
C ALA A 62 -8.95 -7.47 -0.23
N ILE A 63 -8.14 -6.53 -0.70
CA ILE A 63 -7.02 -6.03 0.10
C ILE A 63 -7.54 -5.28 1.33
N ALA A 64 -8.57 -4.45 1.15
CA ALA A 64 -9.13 -3.69 2.26
C ALA A 64 -9.74 -4.60 3.34
N GLY A 65 -10.39 -5.69 2.92
CA GLY A 65 -10.91 -6.65 3.88
C GLY A 65 -9.81 -7.30 4.69
N ALA A 66 -8.73 -7.68 4.04
CA ALA A 66 -7.57 -8.25 4.74
C ALA A 66 -6.94 -7.22 5.67
N ALA A 67 -6.87 -5.96 5.22
CA ALA A 67 -6.31 -4.89 6.04
C ALA A 67 -7.13 -4.69 7.31
N GLU A 68 -8.44 -4.69 7.17
CA GLU A 68 -9.31 -4.53 8.33
C GLU A 68 -9.06 -5.64 9.36
N ARG A 69 -8.96 -6.88 8.88
CA ARG A 69 -8.69 -8.01 9.77
C ARG A 69 -7.32 -7.92 10.43
N ALA A 70 -6.38 -7.26 9.79
CA ALA A 70 -5.02 -7.10 10.34
C ALA A 70 -4.86 -5.81 11.14
N GLY A 71 -5.90 -5.00 11.27
CA GLY A 71 -5.84 -3.77 12.04
C GLY A 71 -5.25 -2.59 11.29
N LEU A 72 -5.23 -2.65 9.95
CA LEU A 72 -4.67 -1.57 9.14
C LEU A 72 -5.77 -0.75 8.50
N ALA A 73 -5.53 0.55 8.36
CA ALA A 73 -6.38 1.39 7.52
C ALA A 73 -6.05 1.11 6.05
N ALA A 74 -7.01 1.27 5.17
CA ALA A 74 -6.78 1.06 3.75
C ALA A 74 -7.55 2.10 2.95
N VAL A 75 -6.89 2.65 1.92
CA VAL A 75 -7.48 3.69 1.07
C VAL A 75 -7.13 3.41 -0.38
N HIS A 76 -8.06 3.72 -1.27
CA HIS A 76 -7.89 3.55 -2.71
C HIS A 76 -7.88 4.92 -3.39
N ILE A 77 -6.77 5.25 -4.01
CA ILE A 77 -6.65 6.46 -4.83
C ILE A 77 -6.16 6.01 -6.20
N PRO A 78 -7.07 5.51 -7.04
CA PRO A 78 -6.64 4.95 -8.33
C PRO A 78 -6.07 6.04 -9.23
N VAL A 79 -4.90 5.75 -9.79
CA VAL A 79 -4.21 6.63 -10.71
C VAL A 79 -4.16 5.94 -12.07
N SER A 80 -4.80 6.54 -13.07
CA SER A 80 -4.84 6.01 -14.41
C SER A 80 -4.37 7.12 -15.34
N GLY A 81 -3.27 6.88 -16.04
CA GLY A 81 -2.64 7.94 -16.82
C GLY A 81 -1.87 8.87 -15.91
N GLY A 82 -2.03 10.17 -16.08
CA GLY A 82 -1.34 11.14 -15.26
C GLY A 82 -2.04 11.41 -13.94
N LEU A 83 -1.37 12.13 -13.06
CA LEU A 83 -1.98 12.58 -11.82
C LEU A 83 -2.93 13.73 -12.10
N THR A 84 -4.15 13.61 -11.58
CA THR A 84 -5.13 14.68 -11.71
C THR A 84 -5.11 15.55 -10.47
N GLU A 85 -5.62 16.76 -10.61
CA GLU A 85 -5.73 17.67 -9.47
C GLU A 85 -6.61 17.06 -8.37
N GLY A 86 -7.72 16.43 -8.77
CA GLY A 86 -8.61 15.79 -7.80
C GLY A 86 -7.92 14.68 -7.02
N ALA A 87 -7.11 13.88 -7.70
CA ALA A 87 -6.35 12.82 -7.04
C ALA A 87 -5.35 13.40 -6.05
N LEU A 88 -4.68 14.50 -6.44
CA LEU A 88 -3.72 15.14 -5.54
C LEU A 88 -4.38 15.73 -4.32
N ILE A 89 -5.52 16.39 -4.48
CA ILE A 89 -6.23 16.97 -3.35
C ILE A 89 -6.65 15.87 -2.39
N ARG A 90 -7.21 14.78 -2.91
CA ARG A 90 -7.61 13.65 -2.08
C ARG A 90 -6.42 13.03 -1.37
N ALA A 91 -5.32 12.88 -2.10
CA ALA A 91 -4.11 12.29 -1.53
C ALA A 91 -3.54 13.14 -0.40
N GLU A 92 -3.58 14.45 -0.53
CA GLU A 92 -3.12 15.33 0.54
C GLU A 92 -3.90 15.10 1.81
N GLN A 93 -5.23 15.00 1.70
CA GLN A 93 -6.08 14.75 2.86
C GLN A 93 -5.79 13.38 3.47
N VAL A 94 -5.66 12.37 2.62
CA VAL A 94 -5.41 11.00 3.04
C VAL A 94 -4.07 10.91 3.77
N PHE A 95 -3.03 11.52 3.21
CA PHE A 95 -1.72 11.48 3.85
C PHE A 95 -1.70 12.22 5.17
N ARG A 96 -2.53 13.22 5.32
CA ARG A 96 -2.63 13.93 6.59
C ARG A 96 -3.27 13.05 7.66
N ASP A 97 -4.28 12.28 7.24
CA ASP A 97 -5.15 11.56 8.19
C ASP A 97 -4.74 10.12 8.46
N LEU A 98 -4.09 9.47 7.50
CA LEU A 98 -3.75 8.05 7.67
C LEU A 98 -2.64 7.86 8.71
N PRO A 99 -2.79 6.84 9.56
CA PRO A 99 -1.69 6.44 10.44
C PRO A 99 -0.47 6.04 9.63
N LYS A 100 0.69 6.40 10.12
CA LYS A 100 1.96 6.15 9.45
C LYS A 100 2.77 5.10 10.20
N PRO A 101 3.62 4.36 9.54
CA PRO A 101 3.99 4.47 8.12
C PRO A 101 2.94 3.86 7.20
N ILE A 102 2.91 4.35 5.97
CA ILE A 102 1.96 3.94 4.95
C ILE A 102 2.66 3.06 3.93
N PHE A 103 2.03 1.94 3.60
CA PHE A 103 2.51 1.03 2.55
C PHE A 103 1.70 1.31 1.28
N GLY A 104 2.34 1.90 0.27
CA GLY A 104 1.68 2.26 -0.98
C GLY A 104 2.00 1.25 -2.07
N TYR A 105 0.99 0.79 -2.79
CA TYR A 105 1.25 -0.13 -3.87
C TYR A 105 0.46 0.25 -5.12
N CYS A 106 0.97 -0.20 -6.25
CA CYS A 106 0.27 -0.21 -7.52
C CYS A 106 0.81 -1.42 -8.28
N ARG A 107 0.83 -1.41 -9.60
CA ARG A 107 1.36 -2.55 -10.31
C ARG A 107 2.86 -2.73 -10.05
N SER A 108 3.62 -1.64 -10.09
CA SER A 108 5.07 -1.67 -9.94
C SER A 108 5.59 -0.83 -8.79
N GLY A 109 4.73 -0.03 -8.18
CA GLY A 109 5.14 0.95 -7.19
C GLY A 109 5.30 2.35 -7.75
N ALA A 110 5.41 2.49 -9.07
CA ALA A 110 5.73 3.78 -9.67
C ALA A 110 4.64 4.84 -9.46
N ARG A 111 3.38 4.46 -9.64
CA ARG A 111 2.27 5.41 -9.46
C ARG A 111 2.12 5.84 -8.01
N ALA A 112 2.30 4.90 -7.09
CA ALA A 112 2.27 5.23 -5.67
C ALA A 112 3.40 6.18 -5.31
N GLY A 113 4.58 5.95 -5.85
CA GLY A 113 5.73 6.82 -5.62
C GLY A 113 5.52 8.20 -6.21
N SER A 114 4.97 8.29 -7.42
CA SER A 114 4.69 9.58 -8.04
C SER A 114 3.68 10.38 -7.23
N LEU A 115 2.65 9.71 -6.73
CA LEU A 115 1.64 10.35 -5.92
C LEU A 115 2.26 10.94 -4.65
N TYR A 116 3.09 10.16 -3.97
CA TYR A 116 3.73 10.62 -2.75
C TYR A 116 4.70 11.79 -3.03
N SER A 117 5.49 11.67 -4.08
CA SER A 117 6.43 12.73 -4.44
C SER A 117 5.72 14.03 -4.76
N ALA A 118 4.59 13.95 -5.47
CA ALA A 118 3.82 15.14 -5.80
C ALA A 118 3.29 15.83 -4.55
N ILE A 119 2.83 15.04 -3.58
CA ILE A 119 2.33 15.58 -2.32
C ILE A 119 3.44 16.24 -1.53
N LYS A 120 4.58 15.58 -1.43
CA LYS A 120 5.72 16.14 -0.70
C LYS A 120 6.20 17.43 -1.30
N SER A 121 6.12 17.57 -2.62
CA SER A 121 6.49 18.81 -3.30
C SER A 121 5.48 19.92 -3.06
N ALA A 122 4.20 19.57 -2.96
CA ALA A 122 3.13 20.56 -2.80
C ALA A 122 3.04 21.07 -1.37
N VAL A 123 3.37 20.21 -0.40
CA VAL A 123 3.28 20.56 1.02
C VAL A 123 4.64 20.95 1.53
N ARG A 124 4.82 22.20 1.81
CA ARG A 124 6.09 22.72 2.24
C ARG A 124 6.01 23.30 3.60
#